data_9f3a2b629646a0747155f64237adf257
#
_entry.id   9f3a2b629646a0747155f64237adf257
#
_cell.length_a   1.000
_cell.length_b   1.000
_cell.length_c   1.000
_cell.angle_alpha   90.00
_cell.angle_beta   90.00
_cell.angle_gamma   90.00
#
_symmetry.space_group_name_H-M   'P 1'
#
loop_
_entity.id
_entity.type
_entity.pdbx_description
1 polymer ?
#
loop_
_entity_poly.entity_id
_entity_poly.type
_entity_poly.pdbx_seq_one_letter_code
_entity_poly.pdbx_strand_id
1 'polypeptide(L)'
;MTTEIKELEINGTLYVPKDSVKESLSPNYLGEIKIVVLQRGWVYIGRLKKEGNLCTLSNAYCIRTWGTTKGLQELVNGATSLTKLDKCDGIVEFDWLTVIHTITVNESKWKQI
;
A
#
# COMPACT_ATOMS: atom_id res chain seq x y z
N MET A 1 4.33 -13.44 -26.70
CA MET A 1 4.89 -14.07 -26.70
C MET A 1 5.46 -14.47 -26.44
N THR A 2 4.91 -13.86 -26.63
CA THR A 2 5.33 -14.36 -26.59
C THR A 2 5.74 -14.53 -26.36
N THR A 3 5.12 -14.01 -26.69
CA THR A 3 5.41 -14.50 -26.63
C THR A 3 5.74 -14.69 -26.26
N GLU A 4 5.25 -14.40 -26.33
CA GLU A 4 5.54 -14.94 -26.11
C GLU A 4 5.73 -14.98 -25.69
N ILE A 5 5.17 -14.71 -25.88
CA ILE A 5 5.31 -15.14 -25.54
C ILE A 5 5.37 -15.16 -25.06
N LYS A 6 4.63 -15.02 -25.27
CA LYS A 6 4.81 -15.46 -24.87
C LYS A 6 4.53 -15.13 -24.29
N GLU A 7 3.97 -14.64 -24.15
CA GLU A 7 3.81 -14.73 -23.86
C GLU A 7 3.39 -14.51 -23.60
N LEU A 8 2.70 -14.30 -23.89
CA LEU A 8 2.57 -14.65 -23.87
C LEU A 8 2.19 -14.28 -23.53
N GLU A 9 1.39 -13.82 -23.67
CA GLU A 9 1.32 -13.89 -23.65
C GLU A 9 0.93 -13.81 -23.30
N ILE A 10 0.12 -13.62 -23.60
CA ILE A 10 0.01 -14.01 -23.39
C ILE A 10 -0.48 -13.56 -23.05
N ASN A 11 -1.26 -13.12 -23.18
CA ASN A 11 -1.27 -12.98 -22.85
C ASN A 11 -1.20 -12.23 -22.64
N GLY A 12 -1.72 -11.92 -22.66
CA GLY A 12 -1.25 -11.43 -22.62
C GLY A 12 -0.72 -10.85 -22.12
N THR A 13 -0.92 -10.49 -22.09
CA THR A 13 -0.05 -10.37 -21.68
C THR A 13 0.78 -10.39 -21.57
N LEU A 14 0.80 -10.32 -21.68
CA LEU A 14 1.98 -10.66 -21.62
C LEU A 14 2.48 -11.25 -21.42
N TYR A 15 2.60 -11.56 -21.66
CA TYR A 15 3.48 -12.48 -21.33
C TYR A 15 4.55 -12.36 -20.93
N VAL A 16 4.70 -12.24 -20.95
CA VAL A 16 6.00 -12.05 -20.42
C VAL A 16 6.34 -13.02 -19.31
N PRO A 17 7.58 -13.45 -19.18
CA PRO A 17 7.94 -14.32 -18.07
C PRO A 17 7.79 -13.58 -16.77
N LYS A 18 7.07 -14.16 -15.87
CA LYS A 18 6.74 -13.48 -14.66
C LYS A 18 7.83 -13.50 -13.64
N ASP A 19 8.61 -14.55 -13.60
CA ASP A 19 9.63 -14.66 -12.57
C ASP A 19 10.71 -13.63 -12.73
N SER A 20 11.13 -13.40 -13.95
CA SER A 20 12.16 -12.40 -14.16
C SER A 20 11.62 -11.01 -13.87
N VAL A 21 10.33 -10.82 -14.06
CA VAL A 21 9.74 -9.53 -13.73
C VAL A 21 9.78 -9.28 -12.26
N LYS A 22 9.55 -10.30 -11.45
CA LYS A 22 9.53 -10.10 -10.02
C LYS A 22 10.81 -9.53 -9.49
N GLU A 23 11.91 -9.94 -10.03
CA GLU A 23 13.17 -9.47 -9.51
C GLU A 23 13.45 -8.03 -9.83
N SER A 24 12.78 -7.50 -10.82
CA SER A 24 13.00 -6.12 -11.19
C SER A 24 11.98 -5.18 -10.60
N LEU A 25 11.06 -5.68 -9.78
CA LEU A 25 10.02 -4.83 -9.23
C LEU A 25 10.60 -3.85 -8.24
N SER A 26 10.30 -2.59 -8.45
CA SER A 26 10.62 -1.57 -7.47
C SER A 26 9.56 -1.57 -6.38
N PRO A 27 9.83 -0.95 -5.24
CA PRO A 27 8.79 -0.79 -4.23
C PRO A 27 7.53 -0.16 -4.78
N ASN A 28 7.64 0.71 -5.77
CA ASN A 28 6.47 1.39 -6.31
C ASN A 28 5.56 0.48 -7.10
N TYR A 29 6.03 -0.70 -7.46
CA TYR A 29 5.17 -1.64 -8.14
C TYR A 29 3.95 -1.99 -7.29
N LEU A 30 4.12 -2.05 -5.99
CA LEU A 30 3.03 -2.37 -5.08
C LEU A 30 2.24 -1.15 -4.65
N GLY A 31 2.57 0.02 -5.23
CA GLY A 31 1.90 1.25 -4.88
C GLY A 31 2.71 2.08 -3.91
N GLU A 32 2.28 3.32 -3.73
CA GLU A 32 2.94 4.23 -2.81
C GLU A 32 2.45 4.01 -1.40
N ILE A 33 3.32 4.28 -0.43
CA ILE A 33 2.92 4.18 0.96
C ILE A 33 2.01 5.36 1.28
N LYS A 34 0.83 5.06 1.77
CA LYS A 34 -0.16 6.07 2.14
C LYS A 34 -0.78 5.71 3.47
N ILE A 35 -1.09 6.74 4.24
CA ILE A 35 -2.01 6.58 5.36
C ILE A 35 -3.40 6.73 4.79
N VAL A 36 -4.28 5.78 5.09
CA VAL A 36 -5.63 5.76 4.55
C VAL A 36 -6.60 5.82 5.72
N VAL A 37 -7.47 6.84 5.70
CA VAL A 37 -8.49 7.00 6.72
C VAL A 37 -9.82 6.58 6.12
N LEU A 38 -10.43 5.59 6.73
CA LEU A 38 -11.69 5.02 6.25
C LEU A 38 -12.82 5.45 7.16
N GLN A 39 -14.04 5.27 6.67
CA GLN A 39 -15.21 5.56 7.47
C GLN A 39 -15.14 4.83 8.79
N ARG A 40 -15.77 5.42 9.82
CA ARG A 40 -15.82 4.89 11.17
C ARG A 40 -14.48 4.92 11.89
N GLY A 41 -13.53 5.68 11.35
CA GLY A 41 -12.28 5.91 12.07
C GLY A 41 -11.22 4.83 11.90
N TRP A 42 -11.39 3.92 10.95
CA TRP A 42 -10.34 2.96 10.65
C TRP A 42 -9.19 3.67 9.96
N VAL A 43 -7.98 3.51 10.48
CA VAL A 43 -6.80 4.16 9.93
C VAL A 43 -5.73 3.11 9.68
N TYR A 44 -5.23 3.07 8.44
CA TYR A 44 -4.20 2.12 8.04
C TYR A 44 -3.06 2.86 7.38
N ILE A 45 -1.90 2.22 7.34
CA ILE A 45 -0.80 2.68 6.51
C ILE A 45 -0.28 1.47 5.75
N GLY A 46 -0.01 1.65 4.47
CA GLY A 46 0.49 0.57 3.63
C GLY A 46 0.67 1.06 2.21
N ARG A 47 1.01 0.13 1.34
CA ARG A 47 1.17 0.44 -0.08
C ARG A 47 -0.19 0.34 -0.75
N LEU A 48 -0.66 1.49 -1.18
CA LEU A 48 -2.01 1.63 -1.74
C LEU A 48 -1.99 1.44 -3.24
N LYS A 49 -2.88 0.59 -3.71
CA LYS A 49 -3.13 0.43 -5.13
C LYS A 49 -4.62 0.56 -5.37
N LYS A 50 -4.99 1.30 -6.40
CA LYS A 50 -6.38 1.57 -6.70
C LYS A 50 -6.66 1.16 -8.14
N GLU A 51 -7.68 0.33 -8.33
CA GLU A 51 -8.13 -0.08 -9.66
C GLU A 51 -9.64 0.10 -9.69
N GLY A 52 -10.11 1.11 -10.43
CA GLY A 52 -11.50 1.47 -10.34
C GLY A 52 -11.80 1.89 -8.91
N ASN A 53 -12.82 1.29 -8.32
CA ASN A 53 -13.14 1.57 -6.92
C ASN A 53 -12.55 0.54 -5.97
N LEU A 54 -11.85 -0.46 -6.48
CA LEU A 54 -11.22 -1.45 -5.60
C LEU A 54 -9.86 -0.93 -5.15
N CYS A 55 -9.67 -0.87 -3.86
CA CYS A 55 -8.39 -0.45 -3.27
C CYS A 55 -7.80 -1.59 -2.49
N THR A 56 -6.48 -1.71 -2.56
CA THR A 56 -5.75 -2.70 -1.78
C THR A 56 -4.59 -2.02 -1.07
N LEU A 57 -4.29 -2.50 0.13
CA LEU A 57 -3.10 -2.09 0.86
C LEU A 57 -2.26 -3.32 1.10
N SER A 58 -1.02 -3.27 0.63
CA SER A 58 -0.04 -4.33 0.85
C SER A 58 0.91 -3.90 1.95
N ASN A 59 1.43 -4.88 2.69
CA ASN A 59 2.35 -4.62 3.80
C ASN A 59 1.77 -3.62 4.78
N ALA A 60 0.48 -3.78 5.08
CA ALA A 60 -0.26 -2.77 5.81
C ALA A 60 -0.17 -2.96 7.32
N TYR A 61 -0.35 -1.86 8.02
CA TYR A 61 -0.49 -1.84 9.47
C TYR A 61 -1.74 -1.06 9.79
N CYS A 62 -2.49 -1.52 10.77
CA CYS A 62 -3.57 -0.73 11.35
C CYS A 62 -2.94 0.21 12.36
N ILE A 63 -3.22 1.49 12.24
CA ILE A 63 -2.70 2.48 13.19
C ILE A 63 -3.70 2.54 14.33
N ARG A 64 -3.39 1.79 15.40
CA ARG A 64 -4.30 1.67 16.51
C ARG A 64 -4.25 2.88 17.44
N THR A 65 -3.06 3.44 17.59
CA THR A 65 -2.87 4.65 18.37
C THR A 65 -1.92 5.54 17.60
N TRP A 66 -2.33 6.79 17.38
CA TRP A 66 -1.49 7.72 16.62
C TRP A 66 -0.21 8.05 17.38
N GLY A 67 -0.35 8.36 18.67
CA GLY A 67 0.81 8.71 19.49
C GLY A 67 1.43 10.02 19.09
N THR A 68 0.63 10.95 18.55
CA THR A 68 1.11 12.22 18.06
C THR A 68 0.62 13.35 18.92
N THR A 69 1.28 14.51 18.84
CA THR A 69 0.85 15.71 19.54
C THR A 69 0.19 16.70 18.59
N LYS A 70 0.40 16.57 17.29
CA LYS A 70 -0.10 17.54 16.32
C LYS A 70 -1.07 16.92 15.32
N GLY A 71 -1.49 15.69 15.53
CA GLY A 71 -2.46 15.05 14.69
C GLY A 71 -1.83 13.98 13.82
N LEU A 72 -2.68 13.35 13.02
CA LEU A 72 -2.26 12.18 12.24
C LEU A 72 -1.16 12.51 11.25
N GLN A 73 -1.16 13.72 10.70
CA GLN A 73 -0.18 14.12 9.71
C GLN A 73 1.25 14.08 10.23
N GLU A 74 1.42 14.09 11.54
CA GLU A 74 2.76 14.00 12.10
C GLU A 74 3.44 12.69 11.69
N LEU A 75 2.65 11.66 11.39
CA LEU A 75 3.17 10.36 11.01
C LEU A 75 3.76 10.34 9.60
N VAL A 76 3.64 11.42 8.84
CA VAL A 76 4.30 11.53 7.54
C VAL A 76 5.79 11.24 7.68
N ASN A 77 6.39 11.65 8.77
CA ASN A 77 7.82 11.50 9.01
C ASN A 77 8.15 10.32 9.90
N GLY A 78 7.27 9.34 9.98
CA GLY A 78 7.52 8.12 10.73
C GLY A 78 6.70 8.03 11.99
N ALA A 79 6.69 6.84 12.57
CA ALA A 79 5.97 6.60 13.82
C ALA A 79 6.71 7.28 14.96
N THR A 80 5.95 7.71 15.97
CA THR A 80 6.55 8.22 17.21
C THR A 80 6.76 7.05 18.17
N SER A 81 7.39 7.33 19.30
CA SER A 81 7.59 6.28 20.30
C SER A 81 6.26 5.81 20.92
N LEU A 82 5.20 6.60 20.76
CA LEU A 82 3.90 6.27 21.32
C LEU A 82 2.93 5.73 20.28
N THR A 83 3.33 5.69 19.03
CA THR A 83 2.49 5.15 17.96
C THR A 83 2.36 3.64 18.12
N LYS A 84 1.14 3.14 18.01
CA LYS A 84 0.91 1.70 18.10
C LYS A 84 0.38 1.21 16.77
N LEU A 85 1.10 0.26 16.19
CA LEU A 85 0.79 -0.31 14.88
C LEU A 85 0.56 -1.80 15.03
N ASP A 86 -0.48 -2.29 14.37
CA ASP A 86 -0.76 -3.72 14.32
C ASP A 86 -0.55 -4.19 12.89
N LYS A 87 0.37 -5.12 12.70
CA LYS A 87 0.63 -5.65 11.37
C LYS A 87 -0.60 -6.38 10.86
N CYS A 88 -0.99 -6.07 9.64
CA CYS A 88 -2.10 -6.75 8.99
C CYS A 88 -1.55 -7.90 8.16
N ASP A 89 -2.06 -9.10 8.42
CA ASP A 89 -1.71 -10.24 7.59
C ASP A 89 -2.53 -10.17 6.31
N GLY A 90 -1.90 -10.53 5.20
CA GLY A 90 -2.58 -10.50 3.92
C GLY A 90 -2.71 -9.10 3.38
N ILE A 91 -3.67 -8.93 2.50
CA ILE A 91 -3.91 -7.65 1.82
C ILE A 91 -5.25 -7.11 2.30
N VAL A 92 -5.23 -5.85 2.71
CA VAL A 92 -6.46 -5.16 3.12
C VAL A 92 -7.15 -4.65 1.88
N GLU A 93 -8.43 -4.97 1.71
CA GLU A 93 -9.20 -4.56 0.54
C GLU A 93 -10.39 -3.73 0.97
N PHE A 94 -10.67 -2.68 0.21
CA PHE A 94 -11.78 -1.81 0.54
C PHE A 94 -12.21 -1.03 -0.69
N ASP A 95 -13.40 -0.45 -0.62
CA ASP A 95 -13.94 0.35 -1.72
C ASP A 95 -13.47 1.78 -1.57
N TRP A 96 -13.07 2.38 -2.70
CA TRP A 96 -12.59 3.76 -2.69
C TRP A 96 -13.62 4.71 -2.06
N LEU A 97 -14.90 4.41 -2.21
CA LEU A 97 -15.93 5.28 -1.67
C LEU A 97 -15.99 5.30 -0.14
N THR A 98 -15.30 4.36 0.50
CA THR A 98 -15.22 4.37 1.97
C THR A 98 -14.06 5.20 2.49
N VAL A 99 -13.22 5.71 1.60
CA VAL A 99 -12.04 6.47 1.99
C VAL A 99 -12.43 7.91 2.27
N ILE A 100 -12.07 8.40 3.45
CA ILE A 100 -12.32 9.79 3.79
C ILE A 100 -11.20 10.65 3.21
N HIS A 101 -9.96 10.25 3.45
CA HIS A 101 -8.82 10.91 2.82
C HIS A 101 -7.59 10.01 2.95
N THR A 102 -6.57 10.35 2.19
CA THR A 102 -5.27 9.67 2.29
C THR A 102 -4.20 10.71 2.54
N ILE A 103 -3.08 10.25 3.10
CA ILE A 103 -1.94 11.11 3.38
C ILE A 103 -0.70 10.45 2.79
N THR A 104 0.01 11.18 1.96
CA THR A 104 1.28 10.73 1.40
C THR A 104 2.35 10.88 2.47
N VAL A 105 3.16 9.84 2.66
CA VAL A 105 4.19 9.86 3.69
C VAL A 105 5.57 9.88 3.07
N ASN A 106 6.55 10.20 3.90
CA ASN A 106 7.95 10.14 3.51
C ASN A 106 8.38 8.69 3.59
N GLU A 107 8.52 8.03 2.43
CA GLU A 107 8.76 6.59 2.41
C GLU A 107 10.07 6.20 3.09
N SER A 108 11.04 7.10 3.07
CA SER A 108 12.31 6.77 3.72
C SER A 108 12.17 6.61 5.23
N LYS A 109 11.08 7.08 5.80
CA LYS A 109 10.80 6.96 7.23
C LYS A 109 9.88 5.79 7.55
N TRP A 110 9.45 5.04 6.55
CA TRP A 110 8.54 3.92 6.72
C TRP A 110 9.13 2.68 6.05
N LYS A 111 10.37 2.37 6.40
CA LYS A 111 11.12 1.31 5.71
C LYS A 111 10.58 -0.09 5.98
N GLN A 112 9.79 -0.26 7.01
CA GLN A 112 9.20 -1.57 7.31
C GLN A 112 8.05 -1.91 6.34
N ILE A 113 7.63 -0.99 5.52
CA ILE A 113 6.52 -1.21 4.60
C ILE A 113 6.97 -1.39 3.16
#